data_35247b59a8692fdfd87fc8f44f836816
#
_entry.id   35247b59a8692fdfd87fc8f44f836816
#
_cell.length_a   1.000
_cell.length_b   1.000
_cell.length_c   1.000
_cell.angle_alpha   90.00
_cell.angle_beta   90.00
_cell.angle_gamma   90.00
#
_symmetry.space_group_name_H-M   'P 1'
#
loop_
_entity.id
_entity.type
_entity.pdbx_description
1 polymer ?
#
loop_
_entity_poly.entity_id
_entity_poly.type
_entity_poly.pdbx_seq_one_letter_code
_entity_poly.pdbx_strand_id
1 'polypeptide(L)'
;MQRIRPLHMPPSRDEGPDSGHVVLSDGSTALLRIAQPSDADELQHFVERLSPEARRHRFFSETAPPAEVIRTLCDPSDPRRSLTVIALRRQDGALRVIASGSYHARDPHQAEVAMAVDDRLHGHGLGTLLLERLALLAIRHGFTRLWAITHADNVAMREVFASSGLPMEEHVEGGDMEVELSLTPTDRSEEHTSELQSRRVIS
;
A
#
# COMPACT_ATOMS: atom_id res chain seq x y z
N MET A 1 15.54 -13.33 -14.69
CA MET A 1 16.12 -12.42 -13.71
C MET A 1 15.31 -12.55 -12.44
N GLN A 2 15.88 -13.11 -11.37
CA GLN A 2 15.15 -13.46 -10.15
C GLN A 2 14.86 -12.16 -9.40
N ARG A 3 13.56 -11.78 -9.25
CA ARG A 3 13.15 -10.60 -8.47
C ARG A 3 13.47 -10.85 -7.00
N ILE A 4 14.39 -10.07 -6.44
CA ILE A 4 14.70 -10.11 -5.00
C ILE A 4 13.50 -9.54 -4.27
N ARG A 5 12.78 -10.38 -3.50
CA ARG A 5 11.73 -9.90 -2.59
C ARG A 5 12.38 -9.10 -1.46
N PRO A 6 11.81 -7.95 -1.09
CA PRO A 6 12.32 -7.18 0.05
C PRO A 6 12.31 -8.03 1.33
N LEU A 7 13.40 -7.96 2.09
CA LEU A 7 13.52 -8.66 3.36
C LEU A 7 12.74 -7.87 4.42
N HIS A 8 11.72 -8.49 5.01
CA HIS A 8 10.99 -7.89 6.13
C HIS A 8 11.84 -8.00 7.40
N MET A 9 12.20 -6.86 7.99
CA MET A 9 12.84 -6.79 9.30
C MET A 9 11.77 -6.69 10.39
N PRO A 10 11.92 -7.37 11.55
CA PRO A 10 10.97 -7.22 12.64
C PRO A 10 10.98 -5.79 13.18
N PRO A 11 9.83 -5.26 13.67
CA PRO A 11 9.75 -3.92 14.25
C PRO A 11 10.68 -3.76 15.46
N SER A 12 11.25 -2.58 15.63
CA SER A 12 11.96 -2.22 16.86
C SER A 12 10.98 -2.10 18.03
N ARG A 13 11.47 -2.12 19.28
CA ARG A 13 10.63 -2.07 20.48
C ARG A 13 9.77 -0.79 20.61
N ASP A 14 10.16 0.27 19.90
CA ASP A 14 9.46 1.57 19.90
C ASP A 14 8.43 1.70 18.77
N GLU A 15 8.30 0.67 17.91
CA GLU A 15 7.39 0.65 16.78
C GLU A 15 6.20 -0.26 17.15
N GLY A 16 4.97 0.24 16.95
CA GLY A 16 3.76 -0.53 17.21
C GLY A 16 3.70 -1.85 16.41
N PRO A 17 2.80 -2.79 16.78
CA PRO A 17 2.72 -4.13 16.20
C PRO A 17 2.46 -4.14 14.68
N ASP A 18 1.98 -3.04 14.15
CA ASP A 18 1.66 -2.88 12.72
C ASP A 18 2.72 -2.08 11.95
N SER A 19 3.90 -1.87 12.54
CA SER A 19 5.06 -1.23 11.90
C SER A 19 6.16 -2.24 11.58
N GLY A 20 7.03 -1.90 10.65
CA GLY A 20 8.18 -2.73 10.30
C GLY A 20 9.12 -2.05 9.31
N HIS A 21 10.41 -2.30 9.49
CA HIS A 21 11.42 -1.90 8.51
C HIS A 21 11.43 -2.89 7.33
N VAL A 22 11.57 -2.35 6.14
CA VAL A 22 11.71 -3.12 4.90
C VAL A 22 12.97 -2.67 4.18
N VAL A 23 13.63 -3.61 3.51
CA VAL A 23 14.76 -3.31 2.63
C VAL A 23 14.23 -3.20 1.21
N LEU A 24 14.49 -2.08 0.57
CA LEU A 24 14.12 -1.83 -0.82
C LEU A 24 15.13 -2.50 -1.78
N SER A 25 14.77 -2.59 -3.06
CA SER A 25 15.63 -3.24 -4.07
C SER A 25 16.96 -2.54 -4.29
N ASP A 26 17.09 -1.25 -3.93
CA ASP A 26 18.34 -0.47 -3.95
C ASP A 26 19.21 -0.65 -2.68
N GLY A 27 18.78 -1.51 -1.74
CA GLY A 27 19.45 -1.75 -0.46
C GLY A 27 19.14 -0.71 0.62
N SER A 28 18.41 0.35 0.32
CA SER A 28 17.95 1.31 1.32
C SER A 28 16.83 0.73 2.18
N THR A 29 16.58 1.34 3.34
CA THR A 29 15.52 0.90 4.26
C THR A 29 14.40 1.93 4.33
N ALA A 30 13.17 1.45 4.49
CA ALA A 30 12.01 2.27 4.78
C ALA A 30 11.25 1.69 5.98
N LEU A 31 10.64 2.56 6.78
CA LEU A 31 9.73 2.19 7.85
C LEU A 31 8.30 2.22 7.30
N LEU A 32 7.61 1.09 7.30
CA LEU A 32 6.19 1.01 6.99
C LEU A 32 5.40 1.01 8.31
N ARG A 33 4.41 1.88 8.41
CA ARG A 33 3.47 1.91 9.54
C ARG A 33 2.15 2.58 9.18
N ILE A 34 1.16 2.39 10.04
CA ILE A 34 -0.10 3.12 9.98
C ILE A 34 0.17 4.61 10.21
N ALA A 35 -0.46 5.45 9.38
CA ALA A 35 -0.40 6.90 9.51
C ALA A 35 -1.07 7.36 10.82
N GLN A 36 -0.52 8.39 11.42
CA GLN A 36 -0.99 9.00 12.66
C GLN A 36 -1.36 10.47 12.40
N PRO A 37 -2.22 11.11 13.21
CA PRO A 37 -2.57 12.52 13.04
C PRO A 37 -1.35 13.47 12.95
N SER A 38 -0.25 13.11 13.62
CA SER A 38 1.02 13.86 13.56
C SER A 38 1.74 13.80 12.21
N ASP A 39 1.32 12.89 11.31
CA ASP A 39 1.92 12.75 9.99
C ASP A 39 1.27 13.66 8.93
N ALA A 40 0.18 14.36 9.26
CA ALA A 40 -0.62 15.08 8.31
C ALA A 40 0.19 16.11 7.49
N ASP A 41 1.06 16.87 8.13
CA ASP A 41 1.89 17.86 7.45
C ASP A 41 2.90 17.20 6.49
N GLU A 42 3.56 16.13 6.92
CA GLU A 42 4.52 15.43 6.06
C GLU A 42 3.81 14.67 4.91
N LEU A 43 2.62 14.11 5.16
CA LEU A 43 1.80 13.51 4.11
C LEU A 43 1.31 14.56 3.10
N GLN A 44 0.93 15.76 3.56
CA GLN A 44 0.60 16.88 2.68
C GLN A 44 1.78 17.26 1.79
N HIS A 45 2.97 17.42 2.38
CA HIS A 45 4.19 17.70 1.62
C HIS A 45 4.54 16.58 0.64
N PHE A 46 4.33 15.32 1.00
CA PHE A 46 4.52 14.19 0.09
C PHE A 46 3.61 14.32 -1.13
N VAL A 47 2.31 14.56 -0.92
CA VAL A 47 1.35 14.69 -2.03
C VAL A 47 1.68 15.90 -2.92
N GLU A 48 2.13 17.01 -2.35
CA GLU A 48 2.56 18.19 -3.12
C GLU A 48 3.80 17.93 -3.98
N ARG A 49 4.69 17.02 -3.53
CA ARG A 49 5.89 16.62 -4.29
C ARG A 49 5.61 15.63 -5.42
N LEU A 50 4.48 14.92 -5.40
CA LEU A 50 4.09 14.01 -6.48
C LEU A 50 3.93 14.78 -7.80
N SER A 51 4.22 14.13 -8.92
CA SER A 51 3.90 14.66 -10.24
C SER A 51 2.38 14.87 -10.40
N PRO A 52 1.94 15.76 -11.30
CA PRO A 52 0.51 15.91 -11.61
C PRO A 52 -0.13 14.56 -12.02
N GLU A 53 0.60 13.74 -12.78
CA GLU A 53 0.16 12.42 -13.19
C GLU A 53 -0.03 11.47 -11.99
N ALA A 54 0.93 11.39 -11.08
CA ALA A 54 0.82 10.57 -9.88
C ALA A 54 -0.34 11.03 -8.97
N ARG A 55 -0.58 12.35 -8.85
CA ARG A 55 -1.76 12.85 -8.14
C ARG A 55 -3.07 12.47 -8.84
N ARG A 56 -3.13 12.59 -10.17
CA ARG A 56 -4.31 12.17 -10.96
C ARG A 56 -4.60 10.68 -10.74
N HIS A 57 -3.61 9.83 -10.78
CA HIS A 57 -3.78 8.39 -10.52
C HIS A 57 -4.25 8.08 -9.09
N ARG A 58 -3.84 8.88 -8.10
CA ARG A 58 -4.17 8.64 -6.68
C ARG A 58 -5.47 9.30 -6.23
N PHE A 59 -5.74 10.51 -6.72
CA PHE A 59 -6.84 11.37 -6.24
C PHE A 59 -7.84 11.75 -7.34
N PHE A 60 -7.68 11.24 -8.55
CA PHE A 60 -8.45 11.66 -9.73
C PHE A 60 -8.41 13.17 -9.97
N SER A 61 -7.31 13.82 -9.55
CA SER A 61 -7.07 15.25 -9.68
C SER A 61 -5.58 15.54 -9.78
N GLU A 62 -5.19 16.45 -10.65
CA GLU A 62 -3.80 16.91 -10.76
C GLU A 62 -3.40 17.86 -9.61
N THR A 63 -4.39 18.43 -8.92
CA THR A 63 -4.16 19.29 -7.75
C THR A 63 -4.09 18.46 -6.48
N ALA A 64 -3.27 18.90 -5.53
CA ALA A 64 -3.22 18.28 -4.21
C ALA A 64 -4.58 18.44 -3.51
N PRO A 65 -5.07 17.42 -2.79
CA PRO A 65 -6.30 17.52 -2.03
C PRO A 65 -6.16 18.52 -0.88
N PRO A 66 -7.27 19.08 -0.41
CA PRO A 66 -7.27 19.96 0.76
C PRO A 66 -6.68 19.29 2.00
N ALA A 67 -6.06 20.07 2.88
CA ALA A 67 -5.44 19.58 4.12
C ALA A 67 -6.40 18.77 5.02
N GLU A 68 -7.70 19.04 4.94
CA GLU A 68 -8.72 18.29 5.68
C GLU A 68 -8.83 16.84 5.21
N VAL A 69 -8.74 16.60 3.90
CA VAL A 69 -8.70 15.26 3.32
C VAL A 69 -7.45 14.51 3.81
N ILE A 70 -6.29 15.19 3.82
CA ILE A 70 -5.04 14.60 4.34
C ILE A 70 -5.15 14.27 5.82
N ARG A 71 -5.75 15.14 6.63
CA ARG A 71 -6.01 14.84 8.06
C ARG A 71 -6.90 13.62 8.25
N THR A 72 -7.93 13.47 7.42
CA THR A 72 -8.78 12.28 7.44
C THR A 72 -8.02 11.01 7.08
N LEU A 73 -7.10 11.08 6.12
CA LEU A 73 -6.22 9.95 5.78
C LEU A 73 -5.27 9.57 6.92
N CYS A 74 -4.94 10.50 7.81
CA CYS A 74 -4.08 10.27 8.97
C CYS A 74 -4.84 9.88 10.25
N ASP A 75 -6.15 9.65 10.17
CA ASP A 75 -6.97 9.24 11.32
C ASP A 75 -7.18 7.71 11.33
N PRO A 76 -6.51 6.97 12.23
CA PRO A 76 -6.66 5.51 12.33
C PRO A 76 -7.78 5.07 13.29
N SER A 77 -8.66 5.96 13.73
CA SER A 77 -9.65 5.70 14.80
C SER A 77 -10.71 4.68 14.42
N ASP A 78 -11.05 4.58 13.12
CA ASP A 78 -12.02 3.61 12.61
C ASP A 78 -11.43 2.80 11.44
N PRO A 79 -10.64 1.76 11.72
CA PRO A 79 -9.99 0.95 10.68
C PRO A 79 -10.97 0.08 9.87
N ARG A 80 -12.23 -0.05 10.31
CA ARG A 80 -13.29 -0.67 9.49
C ARG A 80 -13.87 0.27 8.45
N ARG A 81 -13.66 1.57 8.62
CA ARG A 81 -14.06 2.59 7.65
C ARG A 81 -12.93 2.96 6.71
N SER A 82 -11.76 3.26 7.26
CA SER A 82 -10.58 3.64 6.47
C SER A 82 -9.30 3.46 7.26
N LEU A 83 -8.22 3.15 6.55
CA LEU A 83 -6.89 3.08 7.13
C LEU A 83 -5.84 3.47 6.09
N THR A 84 -4.83 4.19 6.54
CA THR A 84 -3.70 4.59 5.69
C THR A 84 -2.40 4.01 6.24
N VAL A 85 -1.59 3.45 5.36
CA VAL A 85 -0.20 3.03 5.61
C VAL A 85 0.72 4.00 4.89
N ILE A 86 1.77 4.44 5.57
CA ILE A 86 2.83 5.27 5.00
C ILE A 86 4.17 4.54 5.05
N ALA A 87 5.00 4.78 4.05
CA ALA A 87 6.40 4.40 4.04
C ALA A 87 7.26 5.63 4.29
N LEU A 88 8.12 5.56 5.29
CA LEU A 88 9.00 6.63 5.73
C LEU A 88 10.45 6.26 5.46
N ARG A 89 11.24 7.21 4.97
CA ARG A 89 12.68 7.09 4.83
C ARG A 89 13.39 8.30 5.39
N ARG A 90 14.54 8.08 6.03
CA ARG A 90 15.38 9.20 6.49
C ARG A 90 16.07 9.86 5.30
N GLN A 91 15.83 11.17 5.15
CA GLN A 91 16.45 12.02 4.15
C GLN A 91 16.88 13.31 4.85
N ASP A 92 18.13 13.73 4.69
CA ASP A 92 18.69 14.95 5.29
C ASP A 92 18.42 15.08 6.81
N GLY A 93 18.50 13.95 7.53
CA GLY A 93 18.28 13.90 8.98
C GLY A 93 16.82 13.82 9.43
N ALA A 94 15.84 14.04 8.56
CA ALA A 94 14.40 13.96 8.85
C ALA A 94 13.76 12.71 8.25
N LEU A 95 12.66 12.23 8.87
CA LEU A 95 11.82 11.21 8.28
C LEU A 95 10.90 11.87 7.26
N ARG A 96 10.89 11.33 6.03
CA ARG A 96 10.06 11.79 4.92
C ARG A 96 9.14 10.68 4.44
N VAL A 97 7.89 11.00 4.19
CA VAL A 97 6.97 10.08 3.50
C VAL A 97 7.44 9.91 2.06
N ILE A 98 7.63 8.66 1.66
CA ILE A 98 8.07 8.28 0.30
C ILE A 98 7.02 7.46 -0.45
N ALA A 99 6.03 6.95 0.25
CA ALA A 99 4.87 6.29 -0.34
C ALA A 99 3.71 6.27 0.66
N SER A 100 2.50 6.24 0.15
CA SER A 100 1.27 6.17 0.93
C SER A 100 0.25 5.29 0.22
N GLY A 101 -0.45 4.46 0.98
CA GLY A 101 -1.58 3.68 0.50
C GLY A 101 -2.70 3.69 1.53
N SER A 102 -3.94 3.73 1.07
CA SER A 102 -5.10 3.67 1.95
C SER A 102 -6.14 2.71 1.41
N TYR A 103 -6.95 2.16 2.32
CA TYR A 103 -8.21 1.57 1.92
C TYR A 103 -9.38 2.34 2.57
N HIS A 104 -10.52 2.33 1.88
CA HIS A 104 -11.79 2.87 2.35
C HIS A 104 -12.90 1.84 2.13
N ALA A 105 -13.72 1.58 3.15
CA ALA A 105 -14.83 0.66 3.04
C ALA A 105 -15.83 1.13 1.98
N ARG A 106 -16.19 0.24 1.05
CA ARG A 106 -17.30 0.40 0.11
C ARG A 106 -18.57 -0.27 0.64
N ASP A 107 -18.36 -1.42 1.26
CA ASP A 107 -19.39 -2.21 1.93
C ASP A 107 -18.75 -3.01 3.11
N PRO A 108 -19.50 -3.81 3.88
CA PRO A 108 -18.93 -4.58 4.99
C PRO A 108 -17.83 -5.58 4.64
N HIS A 109 -17.69 -5.95 3.36
CA HIS A 109 -16.78 -7.00 2.89
C HIS A 109 -15.77 -6.52 1.85
N GLN A 110 -15.98 -5.33 1.26
CA GLN A 110 -15.13 -4.78 0.22
C GLN A 110 -14.61 -3.40 0.61
N ALA A 111 -13.31 -3.18 0.40
CA ALA A 111 -12.68 -1.88 0.56
C ALA A 111 -12.01 -1.43 -0.74
N GLU A 112 -12.14 -0.15 -1.05
CA GLU A 112 -11.40 0.49 -2.14
C GLU A 112 -9.98 0.78 -1.69
N VAL A 113 -8.99 0.38 -2.50
CA VAL A 113 -7.58 0.64 -2.25
C VAL A 113 -7.01 1.63 -3.26
N ALA A 114 -6.22 2.58 -2.76
CA ALA A 114 -5.51 3.53 -3.61
C ALA A 114 -4.13 3.84 -3.02
N MET A 115 -3.11 3.98 -3.88
CA MET A 115 -1.72 4.13 -3.46
C MET A 115 -0.98 5.15 -4.32
N ALA A 116 0.07 5.74 -3.75
CA ALA A 116 1.05 6.55 -4.48
C ALA A 116 2.45 6.29 -3.93
N VAL A 117 3.42 6.33 -4.82
CA VAL A 117 4.86 6.21 -4.52
C VAL A 117 5.56 7.44 -5.12
N ASP A 118 6.56 7.99 -4.43
CA ASP A 118 7.41 9.06 -4.98
C ASP A 118 7.95 8.62 -6.35
N ASP A 119 7.76 9.47 -7.36
CA ASP A 119 8.11 9.15 -8.76
C ASP A 119 9.55 8.65 -8.92
N ARG A 120 10.47 9.13 -8.07
CA ARG A 120 11.89 8.74 -8.08
C ARG A 120 12.14 7.34 -7.49
N LEU A 121 11.13 6.73 -6.88
CA LEU A 121 11.21 5.44 -6.19
C LEU A 121 10.32 4.37 -6.83
N HIS A 122 9.85 4.62 -8.04
CA HIS A 122 9.15 3.61 -8.82
C HIS A 122 10.09 2.43 -9.13
N GLY A 123 9.54 1.22 -9.24
CA GLY A 123 10.33 0.01 -9.52
C GLY A 123 11.12 -0.56 -8.33
N HIS A 124 11.05 0.06 -7.14
CA HIS A 124 11.75 -0.41 -5.92
C HIS A 124 10.90 -1.34 -5.03
N GLY A 125 9.72 -1.75 -5.49
CA GLY A 125 8.84 -2.70 -4.79
C GLY A 125 7.93 -2.07 -3.73
N LEU A 126 7.99 -0.75 -3.51
CA LEU A 126 7.19 -0.05 -2.50
C LEU A 126 5.68 -0.21 -2.71
N GLY A 127 5.21 -0.12 -3.96
CA GLY A 127 3.78 -0.30 -4.27
C GLY A 127 3.27 -1.69 -3.88
N THR A 128 4.03 -2.74 -4.21
CA THR A 128 3.69 -4.12 -3.86
C THR A 128 3.67 -4.32 -2.34
N LEU A 129 4.67 -3.78 -1.63
CA LEU A 129 4.72 -3.83 -0.17
C LEU A 129 3.55 -3.11 0.50
N LEU A 130 3.15 -1.94 -0.03
CA LEU A 130 1.97 -1.23 0.45
C LEU A 130 0.70 -2.06 0.25
N LEU A 131 0.52 -2.63 -0.94
CA LEU A 131 -0.64 -3.45 -1.25
C LEU A 131 -0.70 -4.69 -0.35
N GLU A 132 0.42 -5.41 -0.17
CA GLU A 132 0.50 -6.56 0.74
C GLU A 132 0.15 -6.16 2.18
N ARG A 133 0.66 -5.02 2.66
CA ARG A 133 0.36 -4.52 4.01
C ARG A 133 -1.11 -4.14 4.15
N LEU A 134 -1.67 -3.43 3.18
CA LEU A 134 -3.09 -3.03 3.17
C LEU A 134 -4.01 -4.26 3.11
N ALA A 135 -3.67 -5.27 2.31
CA ALA A 135 -4.42 -6.52 2.24
C ALA A 135 -4.45 -7.25 3.59
N LEU A 136 -3.30 -7.37 4.28
CA LEU A 136 -3.24 -7.99 5.62
C LEU A 136 -4.07 -7.22 6.65
N LEU A 137 -4.04 -5.90 6.62
CA LEU A 137 -4.83 -5.06 7.51
C LEU A 137 -6.32 -5.16 7.17
N ALA A 138 -6.69 -5.16 5.89
CA ALA A 138 -8.06 -5.32 5.44
C ALA A 138 -8.65 -6.67 5.90
N ILE A 139 -7.91 -7.78 5.74
CA ILE A 139 -8.31 -9.10 6.27
C ILE A 139 -8.55 -9.03 7.77
N ARG A 140 -7.63 -8.44 8.53
CA ARG A 140 -7.75 -8.29 9.99
C ARG A 140 -9.01 -7.53 10.40
N HIS A 141 -9.45 -6.57 9.59
CA HIS A 141 -10.63 -5.75 9.84
C HIS A 141 -11.92 -6.31 9.21
N GLY A 142 -11.85 -7.52 8.61
CA GLY A 142 -13.03 -8.28 8.16
C GLY A 142 -13.38 -8.10 6.68
N PHE A 143 -12.54 -7.43 5.89
CA PHE A 143 -12.72 -7.36 4.45
C PHE A 143 -12.27 -8.66 3.78
N THR A 144 -12.98 -9.05 2.74
CA THR A 144 -12.68 -10.24 1.94
C THR A 144 -12.24 -9.90 0.52
N ARG A 145 -12.40 -8.64 0.12
CA ARG A 145 -12.05 -8.13 -1.22
C ARG A 145 -11.47 -6.73 -1.12
N LEU A 146 -10.48 -6.46 -1.98
CA LEU A 146 -10.05 -5.10 -2.30
C LEU A 146 -10.50 -4.76 -3.72
N TRP A 147 -10.99 -3.55 -3.89
CA TRP A 147 -11.33 -3.00 -5.18
C TRP A 147 -10.43 -1.79 -5.46
N ALA A 148 -10.05 -1.62 -6.70
CA ALA A 148 -9.26 -0.47 -7.14
C ALA A 148 -9.77 0.00 -8.50
N ILE A 149 -9.66 1.31 -8.74
CA ILE A 149 -9.82 1.89 -10.07
C ILE A 149 -8.56 2.69 -10.40
N THR A 150 -8.09 2.55 -11.63
CA THR A 150 -6.94 3.31 -12.13
C THR A 150 -7.10 3.52 -13.64
N HIS A 151 -6.35 4.47 -14.21
CA HIS A 151 -6.31 4.59 -15.66
C HIS A 151 -5.65 3.35 -16.28
N ALA A 152 -6.17 2.90 -17.43
CA ALA A 152 -5.68 1.70 -18.12
C ALA A 152 -4.22 1.85 -18.60
N ASP A 153 -3.71 3.07 -18.76
CA ASP A 153 -2.32 3.40 -19.10
C ASP A 153 -1.37 3.40 -17.88
N ASN A 154 -1.88 3.24 -16.66
CA ASN A 154 -1.07 3.17 -15.44
C ASN A 154 -0.35 1.81 -15.33
N VAL A 155 0.70 1.64 -16.12
CA VAL A 155 1.52 0.41 -16.17
C VAL A 155 2.08 0.04 -14.79
N ALA A 156 2.53 1.04 -14.02
CA ALA A 156 3.11 0.82 -12.70
C ALA A 156 2.12 0.17 -11.73
N MET A 157 0.87 0.62 -11.71
CA MET A 157 -0.16 0.05 -10.85
C MET A 157 -0.57 -1.36 -11.30
N ARG A 158 -0.66 -1.60 -12.61
CA ARG A 158 -0.91 -2.94 -13.15
C ARG A 158 0.16 -3.94 -12.74
N GLU A 159 1.44 -3.53 -12.78
CA GLU A 159 2.54 -4.35 -12.28
C GLU A 159 2.45 -4.64 -10.77
N VAL A 160 2.00 -3.68 -9.98
CA VAL A 160 1.77 -3.87 -8.53
C VAL A 160 0.70 -4.94 -8.30
N PHE A 161 -0.45 -4.83 -8.96
CA PHE A 161 -1.52 -5.82 -8.83
C PHE A 161 -1.07 -7.22 -9.28
N ALA A 162 -0.45 -7.34 -10.46
CA ALA A 162 0.06 -8.61 -10.98
C ALA A 162 1.15 -9.23 -10.08
N SER A 163 1.93 -8.40 -9.38
CA SER A 163 3.01 -8.85 -8.50
C SER A 163 2.54 -9.23 -7.10
N SER A 164 1.31 -8.88 -6.72
CA SER A 164 0.75 -9.14 -5.38
C SER A 164 0.55 -10.62 -5.10
N GLY A 165 0.34 -11.43 -6.15
CA GLY A 165 0.00 -12.85 -6.03
C GLY A 165 -1.42 -13.11 -5.52
N LEU A 166 -2.24 -12.08 -5.35
CA LEU A 166 -3.65 -12.22 -5.01
C LEU A 166 -4.46 -12.61 -6.24
N PRO A 167 -5.49 -13.47 -6.11
CA PRO A 167 -6.44 -13.71 -7.19
C PRO A 167 -7.08 -12.39 -7.59
N MET A 168 -7.12 -12.12 -8.91
CA MET A 168 -7.50 -10.83 -9.45
C MET A 168 -8.46 -11.00 -10.62
N GLU A 169 -9.48 -10.15 -10.65
CA GLU A 169 -10.35 -9.92 -11.80
C GLU A 169 -10.18 -8.48 -12.26
N GLU A 170 -10.06 -8.27 -13.57
CA GLU A 170 -9.91 -6.93 -14.14
C GLU A 170 -10.97 -6.66 -15.19
N HIS A 171 -11.47 -5.43 -15.23
CA HIS A 171 -12.38 -4.93 -16.24
C HIS A 171 -11.89 -3.58 -16.74
N VAL A 172 -11.81 -3.42 -18.07
CA VAL A 172 -11.36 -2.17 -18.71
C VAL A 172 -12.51 -1.57 -19.49
N GLU A 173 -12.90 -0.34 -19.15
CA GLU A 173 -13.94 0.41 -19.83
C GLU A 173 -13.62 1.90 -19.85
N GLY A 174 -13.86 2.57 -20.98
CA GLY A 174 -13.75 4.04 -21.09
C GLY A 174 -12.36 4.64 -20.83
N GLY A 175 -11.30 3.82 -20.81
CA GLY A 175 -9.93 4.26 -20.50
C GLY A 175 -9.56 4.05 -19.03
N ASP A 176 -10.47 3.56 -18.21
CA ASP A 176 -10.21 3.16 -16.82
C ASP A 176 -10.16 1.63 -16.71
N MET A 177 -9.42 1.16 -15.72
CA MET A 177 -9.29 -0.23 -15.34
C MET A 177 -9.78 -0.40 -13.91
N GLU A 178 -10.82 -1.21 -13.74
CA GLU A 178 -11.27 -1.67 -12.43
C GLU A 178 -10.62 -3.02 -12.12
N VAL A 179 -10.19 -3.18 -10.88
CA VAL A 179 -9.55 -4.40 -10.40
C VAL A 179 -10.21 -4.82 -9.10
N GLU A 180 -10.62 -6.09 -9.03
CA GLU A 180 -11.03 -6.72 -7.78
C GLU A 180 -10.01 -7.78 -7.39
N LEU A 181 -9.48 -7.66 -6.16
CA LEU A 181 -8.51 -8.58 -5.58
C LEU A 181 -9.20 -9.39 -4.48
N SER A 182 -9.19 -10.71 -4.58
CA SER A 182 -9.71 -11.59 -3.54
C SER A 182 -8.71 -11.73 -2.41
N LEU A 183 -9.16 -11.47 -1.16
CA LEU A 183 -8.37 -11.65 0.06
C LEU A 183 -8.62 -13.01 0.74
N THR A 184 -9.62 -13.76 0.27
CA THR A 184 -9.90 -15.10 0.76
C THR A 184 -8.98 -16.11 0.05
N PRO A 185 -8.40 -17.08 0.77
CA PRO A 185 -7.69 -18.17 0.11
C PRO A 185 -8.65 -18.88 -0.86
N THR A 186 -8.28 -18.97 -2.13
CA THR A 186 -8.90 -19.95 -3.02
C THR A 186 -8.36 -21.33 -2.64
N ASP A 187 -9.16 -22.39 -2.70
CA ASP A 187 -8.76 -23.80 -2.43
C ASP A 187 -7.44 -24.24 -3.09
N ARG A 188 -6.95 -23.47 -4.06
CA ARG A 188 -5.66 -23.67 -4.74
C ARG A 188 -4.46 -23.06 -4.02
N SER A 189 -4.66 -22.15 -3.05
CA SER A 189 -3.58 -21.44 -2.34
C SER A 189 -3.26 -22.01 -0.96
N GLU A 190 -3.97 -23.05 -0.50
CA GLU A 190 -3.63 -23.73 0.75
C GLU A 190 -2.24 -24.40 0.69
N GLU A 191 -1.79 -24.85 -0.48
CA GLU A 191 -0.44 -25.37 -0.66
C GLU A 191 0.65 -24.29 -0.49
N HIS A 192 0.41 -23.05 -0.93
CA HIS A 192 1.38 -21.97 -0.81
C HIS A 192 1.42 -21.33 0.58
N THR A 193 0.30 -21.34 1.32
CA THR A 193 0.26 -20.80 2.69
C THR A 193 0.97 -21.73 3.66
N SER A 194 0.91 -23.05 3.44
CA SER A 194 1.67 -24.06 4.21
C SER A 194 3.19 -23.91 4.03
N GLU A 195 3.66 -23.59 2.83
CA GLU A 195 5.09 -23.37 2.58
C GLU A 195 5.62 -22.09 3.26
N LEU A 196 4.83 -21.04 3.36
CA LEU A 196 5.22 -19.81 4.06
C LEU A 196 5.23 -19.98 5.58
N GLN A 197 4.37 -20.84 6.13
CA GLN A 197 4.35 -21.15 7.56
C GLN A 197 5.47 -22.16 7.95
N SER A 198 5.79 -23.12 7.11
CA SER A 198 6.86 -24.09 7.38
C SER A 198 8.28 -23.52 7.28
N ARG A 199 8.50 -22.40 6.58
CA ARG A 199 9.78 -21.66 6.60
C ARG A 199 10.02 -20.82 7.86
N ARG A 200 9.04 -20.71 8.76
CA ARG A 200 9.16 -20.00 10.05
C ARG A 200 9.68 -20.84 11.21
N VAL A 201 9.92 -22.13 11.01
CA VAL A 201 10.29 -23.06 12.10
C VAL A 201 11.64 -23.73 11.81
N ILE A 202 12.66 -22.99 11.43
CA ILE A 202 14.05 -23.49 11.57
C ILE A 202 14.93 -22.31 11.99
N SER A 203 15.30 -22.35 13.29
CA SER A 203 16.36 -21.68 14.05
C SER A 203 16.10 -20.30 14.54
#